data_f3a4b917659f3fbb7fc7a0361b05eea9
#
_entry.id   f3a4b917659f3fbb7fc7a0361b05eea9
#
_cell.length_a   1.000
_cell.length_b   1.000
_cell.length_c   1.000
_cell.angle_alpha   90.00
_cell.angle_beta   90.00
_cell.angle_gamma   90.00
#
_symmetry.space_group_name_H-M   'P 1'
#
loop_
_entity.id
_entity.type
_entity.pdbx_description
1 polymer ?
#
loop_
_entity_poly.entity_id
_entity_poly.type
_entity_poly.pdbx_seq_one_letter_code
_entity_poly.pdbx_strand_id
1 'polypeptide(L)'
;MKWFKKQAAAAPVQLRSGQQHPFGMLGDYVPLQGTEDRLYRAVREAVPLVDAAIYKLVRMCGGVDVRCTDAAADEQLRRFFRTVPAGRGQFGVNAFLDCYLDSLLTYGKAIGEI
;
A
#
# COMPACT_ATOMS: atom_id res chain seq x y z
N MET A 1 -13.62 30.41 -39.80
CA MET A 1 -13.96 29.22 -38.99
C MET A 1 -12.65 28.55 -38.50
N LYS A 2 -12.30 28.71 -37.23
CA LYS A 2 -11.08 28.10 -36.67
C LYS A 2 -11.41 26.71 -36.18
N TRP A 3 -10.87 25.70 -36.79
CA TRP A 3 -10.96 24.32 -36.34
C TRP A 3 -10.06 24.14 -35.10
N PHE A 4 -10.69 23.89 -33.98
CA PHE A 4 -10.00 23.46 -32.78
C PHE A 4 -9.43 22.05 -33.04
N LYS A 5 -8.12 21.94 -33.22
CA LYS A 5 -7.42 20.67 -33.17
C LYS A 5 -7.61 20.11 -31.74
N LYS A 6 -8.37 19.04 -31.62
CA LYS A 6 -8.51 18.27 -30.38
C LYS A 6 -7.10 17.71 -30.06
N GLN A 7 -6.49 18.25 -29.03
CA GLN A 7 -5.20 17.73 -28.52
C GLN A 7 -5.48 16.31 -28.05
N ALA A 8 -4.81 15.33 -28.65
CA ALA A 8 -4.89 13.94 -28.20
C ALA A 8 -4.39 13.91 -26.76
N ALA A 9 -5.22 13.42 -25.85
CA ALA A 9 -4.80 13.18 -24.48
C ALA A 9 -3.59 12.23 -24.54
N ALA A 10 -2.47 12.66 -23.95
CA ALA A 10 -1.31 11.79 -23.81
C ALA A 10 -1.75 10.52 -23.07
N ALA A 11 -1.57 9.37 -23.71
CA ALA A 11 -1.83 8.10 -23.06
C ALA A 11 -0.96 8.00 -21.81
N PRO A 12 -1.49 7.55 -20.66
CA PRO A 12 -0.68 7.35 -19.48
C PRO A 12 0.45 6.38 -19.81
N VAL A 13 1.68 6.81 -19.60
CA VAL A 13 2.85 5.97 -19.79
C VAL A 13 2.85 4.92 -18.69
N GLN A 14 2.40 3.71 -19.00
CA GLN A 14 2.61 2.59 -18.10
C GLN A 14 4.10 2.25 -18.09
N LEU A 15 4.74 2.56 -16.99
CA LEU A 15 6.11 2.14 -16.73
C LEU A 15 6.12 0.61 -16.55
N ARG A 16 6.48 -0.10 -17.61
CA ARG A 16 6.67 -1.55 -17.54
C ARG A 16 7.88 -1.81 -16.64
N SER A 17 7.66 -2.56 -15.56
CA SER A 17 8.72 -3.19 -14.79
C SER A 17 9.48 -4.17 -15.72
N GLY A 18 10.62 -3.75 -16.23
CA GLY A 18 11.44 -4.54 -17.14
C GLY A 18 12.68 -3.78 -17.59
N GLN A 19 13.60 -4.46 -18.28
CA GLN A 19 14.93 -4.00 -18.65
C GLN A 19 15.01 -2.69 -19.48
N GLN A 20 13.90 -2.04 -19.80
CA GLN A 20 13.84 -0.79 -20.55
C GLN A 20 13.24 0.37 -19.77
N HIS A 21 13.34 0.34 -18.45
CA HIS A 21 12.88 1.46 -17.63
C HIS A 21 13.84 2.64 -17.82
N PRO A 22 13.36 3.88 -18.08
CA PRO A 22 14.22 5.05 -18.28
C PRO A 22 15.14 5.36 -17.08
N PHE A 23 14.77 4.89 -15.88
CA PHE A 23 15.59 5.00 -14.68
C PHE A 23 16.49 3.78 -14.42
N GLY A 24 16.45 2.75 -15.27
CA GLY A 24 17.35 1.60 -15.17
C GLY A 24 18.84 1.96 -15.35
N MET A 25 19.13 3.13 -15.93
CA MET A 25 20.48 3.67 -16.05
C MET A 25 21.03 4.21 -14.72
N LEU A 26 20.21 4.39 -13.70
CA LEU A 26 20.63 4.92 -12.40
C LEU A 26 21.15 3.81 -11.45
N GLY A 27 21.22 2.58 -11.90
CA GLY A 27 21.88 1.47 -11.17
C GLY A 27 21.18 1.00 -9.90
N ASP A 28 20.30 1.81 -9.31
CA ASP A 28 19.68 1.57 -8.00
C ASP A 28 18.18 1.28 -8.07
N TYR A 29 17.63 1.07 -9.29
CA TYR A 29 16.23 0.76 -9.43
C TYR A 29 15.96 -0.70 -9.06
N VAL A 30 15.40 -0.91 -7.89
CA VAL A 30 14.85 -2.21 -7.48
C VAL A 30 13.37 -2.25 -7.86
N PRO A 31 12.94 -3.12 -8.78
CA PRO A 31 11.53 -3.24 -9.11
C PRO A 31 10.72 -3.62 -7.86
N LEU A 32 9.55 -3.00 -7.68
CA LEU A 32 8.64 -3.24 -6.54
C LEU A 32 8.22 -4.72 -6.42
N GLN A 33 8.31 -5.48 -7.50
CA GLN A 33 8.08 -6.92 -7.52
C GLN A 33 9.35 -7.65 -7.98
N GLY A 34 10.30 -7.79 -7.10
CA GLY A 34 11.50 -8.60 -7.33
C GLY A 34 11.25 -10.10 -7.18
N THR A 35 12.22 -10.90 -7.58
CA THR A 35 12.22 -12.36 -7.35
C THR A 35 12.07 -12.68 -5.86
N GLU A 36 12.63 -11.84 -4.99
CA GLU A 36 12.55 -11.96 -3.54
C GLU A 36 11.11 -11.84 -3.03
N ASP A 37 10.32 -10.91 -3.53
CA ASP A 37 8.93 -10.72 -3.11
C ASP A 37 8.07 -11.96 -3.44
N ARG A 38 8.37 -12.63 -4.57
CA ARG A 38 7.73 -13.89 -4.94
C ARG A 38 8.15 -15.02 -4.00
N LEU A 39 9.43 -15.06 -3.60
CA LEU A 39 9.93 -16.03 -2.65
C LEU A 39 9.26 -15.86 -1.29
N TYR A 40 9.20 -14.65 -0.75
CA TYR A 40 8.56 -14.38 0.54
C TYR A 40 7.09 -14.78 0.55
N ARG A 41 6.37 -14.48 -0.53
CA ARG A 41 4.99 -14.94 -0.68
C ARG A 41 4.89 -16.46 -0.71
N ALA A 42 5.73 -17.11 -1.51
CA ALA A 42 5.75 -18.58 -1.61
C ALA A 42 6.06 -19.24 -0.26
N VAL A 43 6.98 -18.67 0.53
CA VAL A 43 7.28 -19.17 1.89
C VAL A 43 6.05 -19.06 2.81
N ARG A 44 5.33 -17.92 2.77
CA ARG A 44 4.09 -17.78 3.56
C ARG A 44 3.03 -18.80 3.17
N GLU A 45 2.87 -19.03 1.87
CA GLU A 45 1.88 -20.00 1.35
C GLU A 45 2.28 -21.45 1.67
N ALA A 46 3.58 -21.77 1.62
CA ALA A 46 4.09 -23.11 1.85
C ALA A 46 4.24 -23.49 3.33
N VAL A 47 4.44 -22.49 4.21
CA VAL A 47 4.71 -22.71 5.64
C VAL A 47 3.63 -22.03 6.50
N PRO A 48 2.54 -22.73 6.86
CA PRO A 48 1.43 -22.17 7.62
C PRO A 48 1.84 -21.52 8.95
N LEU A 49 2.90 -21.99 9.58
CA LEU A 49 3.42 -21.42 10.81
C LEU A 49 3.93 -19.99 10.63
N VAL A 50 4.60 -19.72 9.50
CA VAL A 50 5.09 -18.37 9.15
C VAL A 50 3.91 -17.43 8.94
N ASP A 51 2.91 -17.85 8.17
CA ASP A 51 1.71 -17.06 7.93
C ASP A 51 0.95 -16.78 9.24
N ALA A 52 0.77 -17.78 10.09
CA ALA A 52 0.13 -17.63 11.39
C ALA A 52 0.90 -16.67 12.32
N ALA A 53 2.23 -16.70 12.30
CA ALA A 53 3.06 -15.79 13.09
C ALA A 53 2.91 -14.34 12.61
N ILE A 54 2.99 -14.09 11.31
CA ILE A 54 2.79 -12.76 10.73
C ILE A 54 1.37 -12.25 11.06
N TYR A 55 0.35 -13.07 10.82
CA TYR A 55 -1.03 -12.71 11.15
C TYR A 55 -1.19 -12.35 12.63
N LYS A 56 -0.59 -13.14 13.53
CA LYS A 56 -0.62 -12.87 14.97
C LYS A 56 0.02 -11.53 15.32
N LEU A 57 1.20 -11.23 14.74
CA LEU A 57 1.91 -9.97 14.98
C LEU A 57 1.09 -8.77 14.48
N VAL A 58 0.54 -8.86 13.26
CA VAL A 58 -0.35 -7.81 12.71
C VAL A 58 -1.51 -7.54 13.66
N ARG A 59 -2.18 -8.59 14.13
CA ARG A 59 -3.32 -8.47 15.06
C ARG A 59 -2.93 -7.93 16.44
N MET A 60 -1.72 -8.17 16.89
CA MET A 60 -1.22 -7.63 18.16
C MET A 60 -0.85 -6.15 18.05
N CYS A 61 -0.41 -5.70 16.88
CA CYS A 61 -0.07 -4.30 16.60
C CYS A 61 -1.28 -3.48 16.12
N GLY A 62 -2.34 -4.13 15.67
CA GLY A 62 -3.57 -3.48 15.21
C GLY A 62 -4.38 -2.87 16.38
N GLY A 63 -5.25 -1.91 16.06
CA GLY A 63 -6.15 -1.31 17.06
C GLY A 63 -5.64 0.01 17.63
N VAL A 64 -5.22 0.92 16.75
CA VAL A 64 -4.86 2.30 17.12
C VAL A 64 -6.15 3.10 17.36
N ASP A 65 -6.26 3.71 18.54
CA ASP A 65 -7.28 4.72 18.88
C ASP A 65 -6.56 6.06 19.09
N VAL A 66 -6.86 7.02 18.25
CA VAL A 66 -6.30 8.37 18.34
C VAL A 66 -7.36 9.31 18.86
N ARG A 67 -7.00 10.12 19.83
CA ARG A 67 -7.89 11.07 20.49
C ARG A 67 -7.34 12.47 20.45
N CYS A 68 -8.24 13.44 20.31
CA CYS A 68 -7.92 14.85 20.39
C CYS A 68 -8.54 15.44 21.69
N THR A 69 -7.89 16.44 22.26
CA THR A 69 -8.39 17.15 23.45
C THR A 69 -9.60 18.04 23.14
N ASP A 70 -9.71 18.54 21.91
CA ASP A 70 -10.88 19.28 21.45
C ASP A 70 -11.98 18.31 20.98
N ALA A 71 -13.16 18.43 21.56
CA ALA A 71 -14.29 17.52 21.31
C ALA A 71 -14.79 17.58 19.85
N ALA A 72 -14.77 18.75 19.23
CA ALA A 72 -15.21 18.91 17.85
C ALA A 72 -14.20 18.27 16.86
N ALA A 73 -12.91 18.46 17.12
CA ALA A 73 -11.84 17.84 16.34
C ALA A 73 -11.80 16.31 16.57
N ASP A 74 -12.04 15.82 17.78
CA ASP A 74 -12.09 14.39 18.11
C ASP A 74 -13.18 13.67 17.30
N GLU A 75 -14.38 14.26 17.20
CA GLU A 75 -15.48 13.67 16.43
C GLU A 75 -15.16 13.62 14.92
N GLN A 76 -14.56 14.69 14.35
CA GLN A 76 -14.13 14.71 12.95
C GLN A 76 -13.03 13.68 12.69
N LEU A 77 -12.06 13.58 13.59
CA LEU A 77 -10.95 12.63 13.50
C LEU A 77 -11.45 11.18 13.55
N ARG A 78 -12.36 10.86 14.46
CA ARG A 78 -12.97 9.53 14.56
C ARG A 78 -13.77 9.17 13.31
N ARG A 79 -14.51 10.13 12.76
CA ARG A 79 -15.23 9.93 11.50
C ARG A 79 -14.25 9.62 10.37
N PHE A 80 -13.21 10.42 10.22
CA PHE A 80 -12.16 10.20 9.21
C PHE A 80 -11.53 8.81 9.36
N PHE A 81 -11.11 8.43 10.57
CA PHE A 81 -10.47 7.14 10.81
C PHE A 81 -11.37 5.93 10.57
N ARG A 82 -12.70 6.11 10.62
CA ARG A 82 -13.63 5.03 10.27
C ARG A 82 -13.91 4.95 8.78
N THR A 83 -13.83 6.05 8.06
CA THR A 83 -14.29 6.14 6.67
C THR A 83 -13.16 6.18 5.65
N VAL A 84 -11.92 6.38 6.08
CA VAL A 84 -10.77 6.40 5.16
C VAL A 84 -10.68 5.06 4.40
N PRO A 85 -10.62 5.08 3.05
CA PRO A 85 -10.50 3.86 2.28
C PRO A 85 -9.12 3.24 2.47
N ALA A 86 -9.08 1.95 2.81
CA ALA A 86 -7.85 1.19 3.00
C ALA A 86 -7.50 0.27 1.82
N GLY A 87 -8.20 0.41 0.71
CA GLY A 87 -8.07 -0.48 -0.46
C GLY A 87 -8.90 -1.76 -0.35
N ARG A 88 -9.08 -2.45 -1.49
CA ARG A 88 -9.84 -3.70 -1.59
C ARG A 88 -11.26 -3.67 -0.98
N GLY A 89 -11.90 -2.51 -0.96
CA GLY A 89 -13.23 -2.33 -0.38
C GLY A 89 -13.26 -2.31 1.15
N GLN A 90 -12.12 -2.23 1.81
CA GLN A 90 -12.00 -2.06 3.25
C GLN A 90 -11.90 -0.58 3.62
N PHE A 91 -12.39 -0.24 4.81
CA PHE A 91 -12.41 1.12 5.33
C PHE A 91 -11.84 1.14 6.74
N GLY A 92 -11.30 2.30 7.08
CA GLY A 92 -10.78 2.59 8.40
C GLY A 92 -9.27 2.45 8.53
N VAL A 93 -8.72 3.24 9.43
CA VAL A 93 -7.27 3.31 9.69
C VAL A 93 -6.73 1.95 10.19
N ASN A 94 -7.51 1.19 10.94
CA ASN A 94 -7.07 -0.13 11.38
C ASN A 94 -6.91 -1.11 10.22
N ALA A 95 -7.80 -1.08 9.23
CA ALA A 95 -7.66 -1.89 8.02
C ALA A 95 -6.43 -1.46 7.20
N PHE A 96 -6.16 -0.16 7.13
CA PHE A 96 -4.94 0.35 6.51
C PHE A 96 -3.68 -0.16 7.23
N LEU A 97 -3.66 -0.07 8.56
CA LEU A 97 -2.54 -0.55 9.38
C LEU A 97 -2.33 -2.06 9.25
N ASP A 98 -3.40 -2.85 9.21
CA ASP A 98 -3.32 -4.29 8.99
C ASP A 98 -2.64 -4.60 7.64
N CYS A 99 -3.03 -3.94 6.56
CA CYS A 99 -2.41 -4.10 5.25
C CYS A 99 -0.96 -3.61 5.22
N TYR A 100 -0.68 -2.49 5.87
CA TYR A 100 0.66 -1.90 5.94
C TYR A 100 1.63 -2.80 6.70
N LEU A 101 1.23 -3.26 7.89
CA LEU A 101 2.02 -4.16 8.72
C LEU A 101 2.22 -5.54 8.08
N ASP A 102 1.18 -6.09 7.44
CA ASP A 102 1.29 -7.34 6.70
C ASP A 102 2.35 -7.25 5.58
N SER A 103 2.34 -6.16 4.82
CA SER A 103 3.35 -5.91 3.79
C SER A 103 4.75 -5.72 4.39
N LEU A 104 4.85 -4.92 5.46
CA LEU A 104 6.13 -4.65 6.12
C LEU A 104 6.76 -5.93 6.69
N LEU A 105 5.98 -6.76 7.37
CA LEU A 105 6.46 -8.02 7.96
C LEU A 105 6.76 -9.08 6.92
N THR A 106 6.06 -9.06 5.78
CA THR A 106 6.27 -10.05 4.70
C THR A 106 7.46 -9.69 3.82
N TYR A 107 7.56 -8.41 3.43
CA TYR A 107 8.51 -7.98 2.40
C TYR A 107 9.61 -7.05 2.92
N GLY A 108 9.57 -6.67 4.20
CA GLY A 108 10.49 -5.68 4.77
C GLY A 108 10.23 -4.25 4.28
N LYS A 109 9.19 -4.05 3.48
CA LYS A 109 8.81 -2.76 2.88
C LYS A 109 7.30 -2.65 2.79
N ALA A 110 6.78 -1.46 3.03
CA ALA A 110 5.37 -1.13 2.80
C ALA A 110 5.28 0.28 2.22
N ILE A 111 4.50 0.44 1.17
CA ILE A 111 4.26 1.73 0.51
C ILE A 111 2.74 1.93 0.51
N GLY A 112 2.29 3.05 1.05
CA GLY A 112 0.90 3.46 1.04
C GLY A 112 0.78 4.84 0.39
N GLU A 113 -0.26 5.03 -0.40
CA GLU A 113 -0.68 6.32 -0.92
C GLU A 113 -1.89 6.79 -0.11
N ILE A 114 -1.86 8.06 0.32
CA ILE A 114 -2.93 8.71 1.11
C ILE A 114 -3.61 9.78 0.25
#